data_f2bf93a3fd4a14426117b035dbd7d369
#
_entry.id   f2bf93a3fd4a14426117b035dbd7d369
#
_cell.length_a   1.000
_cell.length_b   1.000
_cell.length_c   1.000
_cell.angle_alpha   90.00
_cell.angle_beta   90.00
_cell.angle_gamma   90.00
#
_symmetry.space_group_name_H-M   'P 1'
#
loop_
_entity.id
_entity.type
_entity.pdbx_description
1 polymer ?
#
loop_
_entity_poly.entity_id
_entity_poly.type
_entity_poly.pdbx_seq_one_letter_code
_entity_poly.pdbx_strand_id
1 'polypeptide(L)'
;LLLAFFKYSRLGLAMRATAFDQEVALTQGVSVSTVFALSWAIAAVLAMFGGVFLGSGVGFERSAAVTALKALPVVVVGGLDSITGAIVGALLVAVSETLAATYQPQYAPWLGKGFSQLVPYVVMFLVLLFKPYGLFGTKEIERV
;
A
#
# COMPACT_ATOMS: atom_id res chain seq x y z
N LEU A 1 2.17 -11.71 11.02
CA LEU A 1 2.43 -12.90 10.20
C LEU A 1 3.33 -12.57 9.01
N LEU A 2 2.97 -11.64 8.10
CA LEU A 2 3.74 -11.28 6.90
C LEU A 2 5.15 -10.81 7.22
N LEU A 3 5.32 -9.89 8.17
CA LEU A 3 6.65 -9.40 8.59
C LEU A 3 7.55 -10.54 9.09
N ALA A 4 6.99 -11.47 9.85
CA ALA A 4 7.71 -12.65 10.32
C ALA A 4 8.09 -13.60 9.16
N PHE A 5 7.17 -13.80 8.21
CA PHE A 5 7.43 -14.57 6.99
C PHE A 5 8.61 -13.98 6.19
N PHE A 6 8.56 -12.69 5.88
CA PHE A 6 9.63 -12.03 5.13
C PHE A 6 10.97 -12.02 5.89
N LYS A 7 10.94 -11.96 7.23
CA LYS A 7 12.17 -11.89 8.05
C LYS A 7 12.82 -13.26 8.28
N TYR A 8 12.02 -14.30 8.51
CA TYR A 8 12.51 -15.59 9.02
C TYR A 8 12.39 -16.74 8.04
N SER A 9 11.63 -16.63 6.93
CA SER A 9 11.51 -17.74 5.98
C SER A 9 12.58 -17.70 4.90
N ARG A 10 12.95 -18.89 4.39
CA ARG A 10 13.88 -19.03 3.25
C ARG A 10 13.32 -18.37 1.98
N LEU A 11 12.00 -18.48 1.78
CA LEU A 11 11.31 -17.82 0.67
C LEU A 11 11.35 -16.29 0.80
N GLY A 12 11.12 -15.76 2.01
CA GLY A 12 11.24 -14.32 2.27
C GLY A 12 12.66 -13.80 2.04
N LEU A 13 13.68 -14.60 2.35
CA LEU A 13 15.07 -14.27 2.02
C LEU A 13 15.30 -14.23 0.51
N ALA A 14 14.80 -15.22 -0.23
CA ALA A 14 14.90 -15.27 -1.69
C ALA A 14 14.16 -14.07 -2.33
N MET A 15 12.98 -13.73 -1.83
CA MET A 15 12.23 -12.56 -2.29
C MET A 15 12.99 -11.25 -2.10
N ARG A 16 13.62 -11.06 -0.95
CA ARG A 16 14.46 -9.88 -0.68
C ARG A 16 15.70 -9.85 -1.56
N ALA A 17 16.38 -10.97 -1.75
CA ALA A 17 17.53 -11.06 -2.63
C ALA A 17 17.16 -10.71 -4.08
N THR A 18 16.05 -11.23 -4.58
CA THR A 18 15.53 -10.90 -5.93
C THR A 18 15.12 -9.43 -6.07
N ALA A 19 14.61 -8.82 -5.00
CA ALA A 19 14.26 -7.41 -5.00
C ALA A 19 15.48 -6.47 -5.03
N PHE A 20 16.61 -6.92 -4.49
CA PHE A 20 17.88 -6.18 -4.52
C PHE A 20 18.55 -6.25 -5.89
N ASP A 21 18.72 -7.46 -6.42
CA ASP A 21 19.34 -7.70 -7.71
C ASP A 21 18.88 -9.06 -8.28
N GLN A 22 18.14 -9.02 -9.37
CA GLN A 22 17.60 -10.22 -10.01
C GLN A 22 18.69 -11.07 -10.67
N GLU A 23 19.72 -10.44 -11.25
CA GLU A 23 20.80 -11.15 -11.93
C GLU A 23 21.67 -11.90 -10.92
N VAL A 24 22.04 -11.24 -9.83
CA VAL A 24 22.77 -11.86 -8.73
C VAL A 24 21.96 -12.98 -8.08
N ALA A 25 20.66 -12.80 -7.87
CA ALA A 25 19.79 -13.84 -7.31
C ALA A 25 19.74 -15.09 -8.21
N LEU A 26 19.67 -14.90 -9.54
CA LEU A 26 19.71 -16.00 -10.52
C LEU A 26 21.04 -16.77 -10.46
N THR A 27 22.17 -16.10 -10.35
CA THR A 27 23.48 -16.76 -10.23
C THR A 27 23.64 -17.57 -8.95
N GLN A 28 22.92 -17.20 -7.89
CA GLN A 28 22.85 -17.95 -6.63
C GLN A 28 21.82 -19.09 -6.65
N GLY A 29 21.22 -19.38 -7.81
CA GLY A 29 20.25 -20.46 -7.99
C GLY A 29 18.84 -20.13 -7.49
N VAL A 30 18.52 -18.87 -7.24
CA VAL A 30 17.15 -18.43 -6.90
C VAL A 30 16.32 -18.35 -8.17
N SER A 31 15.21 -19.07 -8.21
CA SER A 31 14.29 -19.02 -9.34
C SER A 31 13.42 -17.75 -9.22
N VAL A 32 13.79 -16.71 -9.96
CA VAL A 32 13.09 -15.42 -9.99
C VAL A 32 11.62 -15.57 -10.39
N SER A 33 11.32 -16.46 -11.34
CA SER A 33 9.95 -16.78 -11.75
C SER A 33 9.09 -17.28 -10.58
N THR A 34 9.64 -18.18 -9.75
CA THR A 34 8.94 -18.70 -8.56
C THR A 34 8.73 -17.60 -7.52
N VAL A 35 9.68 -16.69 -7.35
CA VAL A 35 9.55 -15.55 -6.45
C VAL A 35 8.42 -14.62 -6.90
N PHE A 36 8.33 -14.30 -8.18
CA PHE A 36 7.23 -13.51 -8.72
C PHE A 36 5.88 -14.21 -8.55
N ALA A 37 5.79 -15.50 -8.89
CA ALA A 37 4.56 -16.28 -8.72
C ALA A 37 4.06 -16.28 -7.27
N LEU A 38 4.96 -16.45 -6.30
CA LEU A 38 4.65 -16.40 -4.87
C LEU A 38 4.22 -15.00 -4.42
N SER A 39 4.87 -13.95 -4.92
CA SER A 39 4.49 -12.57 -4.61
C SER A 39 3.07 -12.27 -5.06
N TRP A 40 2.72 -12.67 -6.28
CA TRP A 40 1.36 -12.54 -6.81
C TRP A 40 0.34 -13.39 -6.04
N ALA A 41 0.70 -14.62 -5.65
CA ALA A 41 -0.16 -15.48 -4.84
C ALA A 41 -0.46 -14.87 -3.48
N ILE A 42 0.56 -14.34 -2.78
CA ILE A 42 0.38 -13.66 -1.49
C ILE A 42 -0.51 -12.42 -1.65
N ALA A 43 -0.26 -11.61 -2.69
CA ALA A 43 -1.07 -10.42 -2.98
C ALA A 43 -2.54 -10.79 -3.26
N ALA A 44 -2.80 -11.86 -4.02
CA ALA A 44 -4.14 -12.34 -4.32
C ALA A 44 -4.89 -12.80 -3.05
N VAL A 45 -4.20 -13.53 -2.15
CA VAL A 45 -4.79 -13.96 -0.87
C VAL A 45 -5.13 -12.76 0.01
N LEU A 46 -4.26 -11.77 0.10
CA LEU A 46 -4.52 -10.55 0.86
C LEU A 46 -5.67 -9.73 0.27
N ALA A 47 -5.71 -9.61 -1.06
CA ALA A 47 -6.81 -8.95 -1.77
C ALA A 47 -8.15 -9.65 -1.54
N MET A 48 -8.16 -11.00 -1.51
CA MET A 48 -9.36 -11.78 -1.20
C MET A 48 -9.87 -11.46 0.21
N PHE A 49 -9.00 -11.46 1.22
CA PHE A 49 -9.40 -11.09 2.59
C PHE A 49 -9.94 -9.65 2.64
N GLY A 50 -9.24 -8.71 2.01
CA GLY A 50 -9.70 -7.31 1.91
C GLY A 50 -11.08 -7.21 1.24
N GLY A 51 -11.30 -7.94 0.15
CA GLY A 51 -12.58 -7.99 -0.55
C GLY A 51 -13.71 -8.58 0.28
N VAL A 52 -13.45 -9.65 1.04
CA VAL A 52 -14.44 -10.23 1.94
C VAL A 52 -14.83 -9.24 3.06
N PHE A 53 -13.87 -8.57 3.66
CA PHE A 53 -14.14 -7.55 4.68
C PHE A 53 -14.97 -6.38 4.15
N LEU A 54 -14.63 -5.86 2.96
CA LEU A 54 -15.40 -4.80 2.31
C LEU A 54 -16.81 -5.26 1.92
N GLY A 55 -16.92 -6.45 1.33
CA GLY A 55 -18.20 -6.99 0.88
C GLY A 55 -19.17 -7.31 2.00
N SER A 56 -18.67 -7.69 3.18
CA SER A 56 -19.51 -7.99 4.34
C SER A 56 -20.16 -6.76 4.98
N GLY A 57 -19.57 -5.56 4.78
CA GLY A 57 -20.08 -4.31 5.36
C GLY A 57 -20.98 -3.49 4.45
N VAL A 58 -20.68 -3.42 3.16
CA VAL A 58 -21.31 -2.47 2.21
C VAL A 58 -21.88 -3.16 0.96
N GLY A 59 -21.67 -4.46 0.82
CA GLY A 59 -22.02 -5.20 -0.39
C GLY A 59 -20.98 -5.01 -1.52
N PHE A 60 -21.07 -5.90 -2.53
CA PHE A 60 -20.20 -5.84 -3.72
C PHE A 60 -20.77 -4.87 -4.74
N GLU A 61 -20.67 -3.57 -4.48
CA GLU A 61 -21.14 -2.54 -5.39
C GLU A 61 -19.97 -1.84 -6.13
N ARG A 62 -20.34 -0.94 -7.05
CA ARG A 62 -19.39 -0.06 -7.77
C ARG A 62 -18.41 0.69 -6.84
N SER A 63 -18.78 0.88 -5.57
CA SER A 63 -17.95 1.47 -4.52
C SER A 63 -16.66 0.69 -4.23
N ALA A 64 -16.65 -0.63 -4.44
CA ALA A 64 -15.46 -1.48 -4.23
C ALA A 64 -14.31 -1.10 -5.18
N ALA A 65 -14.61 -0.77 -6.45
CA ALA A 65 -13.59 -0.34 -7.40
C ALA A 65 -12.97 1.01 -7.01
N VAL A 66 -13.79 1.95 -6.53
CA VAL A 66 -13.31 3.26 -6.04
C VAL A 66 -12.43 3.08 -4.80
N THR A 67 -12.82 2.17 -3.91
CA THR A 67 -12.02 1.86 -2.71
C THR A 67 -10.69 1.20 -3.07
N ALA A 68 -10.67 0.32 -4.07
CA ALA A 68 -9.43 -0.30 -4.55
C ALA A 68 -8.43 0.73 -5.12
N LEU A 69 -8.93 1.77 -5.82
CA LEU A 69 -8.08 2.85 -6.32
C LEU A 69 -7.39 3.65 -5.20
N LYS A 70 -8.00 3.72 -4.01
CA LYS A 70 -7.40 4.37 -2.84
C LYS A 70 -6.22 3.60 -2.25
N ALA A 71 -6.02 2.34 -2.61
CA ALA A 71 -4.86 1.57 -2.20
C ALA A 71 -3.55 2.20 -2.71
N LEU A 72 -3.57 2.83 -3.89
CA LEU A 72 -2.39 3.47 -4.46
C LEU A 72 -1.87 4.63 -3.59
N PRO A 73 -2.66 5.67 -3.24
CA PRO A 73 -2.21 6.70 -2.33
C PRO A 73 -1.79 6.17 -0.95
N VAL A 74 -2.43 5.12 -0.45
CA VAL A 74 -2.07 4.50 0.84
C VAL A 74 -0.65 3.94 0.82
N VAL A 75 -0.31 3.16 -0.22
CA VAL A 75 1.01 2.53 -0.35
C VAL A 75 2.09 3.57 -0.58
N VAL A 76 1.82 4.59 -1.40
CA VAL A 76 2.76 5.69 -1.66
C VAL A 76 3.02 6.50 -0.40
N VAL A 77 1.99 6.83 0.38
CA VAL A 77 2.13 7.52 1.68
C VAL A 77 2.96 6.70 2.65
N GLY A 78 2.72 5.40 2.71
CA GLY A 78 3.47 4.48 3.58
C GLY A 78 4.94 4.33 3.19
N GLY A 79 5.22 4.37 1.91
CA GLY A 79 6.49 4.02 1.26
C GLY A 79 6.41 2.65 0.59
N LEU A 80 6.77 2.60 -0.70
CA LEU A 80 6.63 1.41 -1.56
C LEU A 80 7.39 0.18 -1.03
N ASP A 81 8.48 0.40 -0.30
CA ASP A 81 9.37 -0.66 0.18
C ASP A 81 9.08 -1.10 1.62
N SER A 82 8.04 -0.53 2.26
CA SER A 82 7.80 -0.74 3.68
C SER A 82 6.40 -1.29 3.98
N ILE A 83 6.35 -2.55 4.42
CA ILE A 83 5.09 -3.18 4.88
C ILE A 83 4.53 -2.45 6.11
N THR A 84 5.38 -2.05 7.05
CA THR A 84 4.97 -1.25 8.22
C THR A 84 4.47 0.12 7.80
N GLY A 85 5.14 0.73 6.80
CA GLY A 85 4.72 1.97 6.20
C GLY A 85 3.34 1.87 5.56
N ALA A 86 3.04 0.81 4.83
CA ALA A 86 1.73 0.59 4.24
C ALA A 86 0.61 0.52 5.29
N ILE A 87 0.85 -0.12 6.44
CA ILE A 87 -0.11 -0.17 7.56
C ILE A 87 -0.35 1.22 8.16
N VAL A 88 0.73 1.96 8.44
CA VAL A 88 0.63 3.32 9.00
C VAL A 88 -0.01 4.27 7.98
N GLY A 89 0.37 4.16 6.70
CA GLY A 89 -0.23 4.91 5.61
C GLY A 89 -1.74 4.66 5.48
N ALA A 90 -2.16 3.39 5.59
CA ALA A 90 -3.57 3.01 5.57
C ALA A 90 -4.35 3.65 6.72
N LEU A 91 -3.82 3.59 7.95
CA LEU A 91 -4.44 4.22 9.11
C LEU A 91 -4.53 5.74 8.96
N LEU A 92 -3.46 6.38 8.54
CA LEU A 92 -3.42 7.83 8.35
C LEU A 92 -4.43 8.29 7.29
N VAL A 93 -4.48 7.62 6.15
CA VAL A 93 -5.42 7.93 5.06
C VAL A 93 -6.86 7.66 5.51
N ALA A 94 -7.14 6.52 6.15
CA ALA A 94 -8.48 6.19 6.61
C ALA A 94 -9.01 7.19 7.65
N VAL A 95 -8.18 7.57 8.63
CA VAL A 95 -8.55 8.59 9.62
C VAL A 95 -8.80 9.93 8.96
N SER A 96 -7.92 10.37 8.06
CA SER A 96 -8.07 11.65 7.35
C SER A 96 -9.34 11.69 6.50
N GLU A 97 -9.65 10.61 5.78
CA GLU A 97 -10.86 10.48 4.98
C GLU A 97 -12.13 10.50 5.84
N THR A 98 -12.11 9.77 6.97
CA THR A 98 -13.25 9.72 7.91
C THR A 98 -13.50 11.08 8.56
N LEU A 99 -12.44 11.76 8.99
CA LEU A 99 -12.54 13.11 9.51
C LEU A 99 -13.11 14.08 8.46
N ALA A 100 -12.62 14.03 7.24
CA ALA A 100 -13.13 14.86 6.17
C ALA A 100 -14.61 14.54 5.86
N ALA A 101 -14.99 13.28 5.79
CA ALA A 101 -16.37 12.88 5.56
C ALA A 101 -17.33 13.37 6.65
N THR A 102 -16.86 13.42 7.90
CA THR A 102 -17.68 13.82 9.06
C THR A 102 -17.76 15.35 9.19
N TYR A 103 -16.63 16.04 9.07
CA TYR A 103 -16.59 17.47 9.38
C TYR A 103 -16.79 18.39 8.16
N GLN A 104 -16.41 17.94 6.95
CA GLN A 104 -16.54 18.74 5.75
C GLN A 104 -17.98 19.24 5.48
N PRO A 105 -19.05 18.43 5.64
CA PRO A 105 -20.41 18.93 5.42
C PRO A 105 -20.82 20.06 6.37
N GLN A 106 -20.21 20.10 7.55
CA GLN A 106 -20.53 21.07 8.61
C GLN A 106 -19.75 22.38 8.43
N TYR A 107 -18.45 22.30 8.10
CA TYR A 107 -17.54 23.45 8.07
C TYR A 107 -17.25 23.97 6.66
N ALA A 108 -17.37 23.13 5.65
CA ALA A 108 -17.06 23.49 4.27
C ALA A 108 -18.04 22.84 3.26
N PRO A 109 -19.35 23.14 3.34
CA PRO A 109 -20.34 22.55 2.44
C PRO A 109 -20.13 22.93 0.96
N TRP A 110 -19.43 24.01 0.69
CA TRP A 110 -19.08 24.51 -0.65
C TRP A 110 -18.09 23.59 -1.42
N LEU A 111 -17.37 22.68 -0.74
CA LEU A 111 -16.46 21.72 -1.37
C LEU A 111 -17.18 20.55 -2.07
N GLY A 112 -18.49 20.39 -1.85
CA GLY A 112 -19.32 19.37 -2.48
C GLY A 112 -19.24 17.99 -1.79
N LYS A 113 -20.23 17.15 -2.06
CA LYS A 113 -20.43 15.85 -1.38
C LYS A 113 -19.35 14.78 -1.68
N GLY A 114 -18.48 14.98 -2.68
CA GLY A 114 -17.44 14.02 -3.07
C GLY A 114 -16.05 14.35 -2.56
N PHE A 115 -15.88 15.42 -1.82
CA PHE A 115 -14.55 15.90 -1.40
C PHE A 115 -13.79 14.89 -0.54
N SER A 116 -14.46 14.15 0.33
CA SER A 116 -13.84 13.11 1.16
C SER A 116 -13.12 12.04 0.33
N GLN A 117 -13.58 11.75 -0.87
CA GLN A 117 -12.94 10.78 -1.78
C GLN A 117 -11.62 11.30 -2.36
N LEU A 118 -11.42 12.61 -2.40
CA LEU A 118 -10.17 13.24 -2.86
C LEU A 118 -9.12 13.33 -1.76
N VAL A 119 -9.53 13.24 -0.48
CA VAL A 119 -8.63 13.38 0.68
C VAL A 119 -7.44 12.42 0.64
N PRO A 120 -7.57 11.13 0.28
CA PRO A 120 -6.43 10.24 0.14
C PRO A 120 -5.34 10.77 -0.79
N TYR A 121 -5.73 11.36 -1.91
CA TYR A 121 -4.80 11.92 -2.90
C TYR A 121 -4.16 13.23 -2.42
N VAL A 122 -4.92 14.06 -1.71
CA VAL A 122 -4.40 15.28 -1.09
C VAL A 122 -3.36 14.93 -0.01
N VAL A 123 -3.66 13.95 0.85
CA VAL A 123 -2.72 13.47 1.86
C VAL A 123 -1.46 12.90 1.21
N MET A 124 -1.62 12.10 0.15
CA MET A 124 -0.49 11.57 -0.63
C MET A 124 0.38 12.72 -1.16
N PHE A 125 -0.22 13.71 -1.79
CA PHE A 125 0.51 14.85 -2.35
C PHE A 125 1.27 15.62 -1.27
N LEU A 126 0.63 15.90 -0.12
CA LEU A 126 1.28 16.57 1.00
C LEU A 126 2.45 15.74 1.56
N VAL A 127 2.26 14.44 1.75
CA VAL A 127 3.35 13.59 2.23
C VAL A 127 4.51 13.56 1.26
N LEU A 128 4.27 13.42 -0.05
CA LEU A 128 5.33 13.41 -1.07
C LEU A 128 6.07 14.76 -1.18
N LEU A 129 5.40 15.87 -0.89
CA LEU A 129 6.04 17.19 -0.87
C LEU A 129 7.13 17.29 0.21
N PHE A 130 6.90 16.68 1.38
CA PHE A 130 7.85 16.68 2.49
C PHE A 130 8.76 15.47 2.52
N LYS A 131 8.26 14.31 2.08
CA LYS A 131 8.97 13.03 2.06
C LYS A 131 8.71 12.30 0.74
N PRO A 132 9.52 12.53 -0.30
CA PRO A 132 9.30 11.99 -1.65
C PRO A 132 9.35 10.45 -1.70
N TYR A 133 9.94 9.78 -0.72
CA TYR A 133 9.99 8.32 -0.60
C TYR A 133 8.86 7.73 0.28
N GLY A 134 7.88 8.56 0.71
CA GLY A 134 6.88 8.18 1.69
C GLY A 134 7.40 8.24 3.13
N LEU A 135 6.53 7.86 4.08
CA LEU A 135 6.85 7.99 5.52
C LEU A 135 7.99 7.05 5.96
N PHE A 136 8.02 5.83 5.41
CA PHE A 136 8.94 4.75 5.77
C PHE A 136 9.72 4.19 4.56
N GLY A 137 9.70 4.87 3.42
CA GLY A 137 10.48 4.48 2.25
C GLY A 137 11.98 4.65 2.46
N THR A 138 12.76 3.77 1.85
CA THR A 138 14.22 3.83 1.83
C THR A 138 14.71 4.77 0.73
N LYS A 139 15.71 5.59 1.03
CA LYS A 139 16.41 6.35 -0.01
C LYS A 139 17.29 5.39 -0.80
N GLU A 140 17.01 5.20 -2.09
CA GLU A 140 17.98 4.58 -2.98
C GLU A 140 19.18 5.51 -3.11
N ILE A 141 20.33 5.05 -2.63
CA ILE A 141 21.62 5.72 -2.88
C ILE A 141 22.15 5.06 -4.15
N GLU A 142 21.97 5.71 -5.28
CA GLU A 142 22.69 5.35 -6.51
C GLU A 142 24.19 5.46 -6.20
N ARG A 143 24.84 4.31 -6.07
CA ARG A 143 26.31 4.25 -6.10
C ARG A 143 26.70 4.25 -7.57
N VAL A 144 27.15 5.40 -8.03
CA VAL A 144 27.90 5.58 -9.29
C VAL A 144 29.25 4.89 -9.16
#